data_e3413e67910b17b7937044c3ae6a05be
#
_entry.id   e3413e67910b17b7937044c3ae6a05be
#
_cell.length_a   1.000
_cell.length_b   1.000
_cell.length_c   1.000
_cell.angle_alpha   90.00
_cell.angle_beta   90.00
_cell.angle_gamma   90.00
#
_symmetry.space_group_name_H-M   'P 1'
#
loop_
_entity.id
_entity.type
_entity.pdbx_description
1 polymer ?
#
loop_
_entity_poly.entity_id
_entity_poly.type
_entity_poly.pdbx_seq_one_letter_code
_entity_poly.pdbx_strand_id
1 'polypeptide(L)'
;MRFVQLSSIFSATLMAGALLALPAVAPSVAPVASAYDCPDVEVIFARGTSEPRGVGRVGRAFIDSLRQQTSKKVDEYGVDYPAGRLQLGGGDGANDVIKRVKAAADVCPNTDLVLGGYSQGASVIDIVTGTQVGGITWGNQLPADLADQVVAVATFGNPADRTGGPISQQSVLFGSKAIDLCNPGDPICHEGPGNEWSDHTDGYIPALTSQAANFVAGRLRAAGPAPTLAP
;
A
#
# COMPACT_ATOMS: atom_id res chain seq x y z
N MET A 1 43.94 -83.43 -32.44
CA MET A 1 42.93 -84.20 -33.20
C MET A 1 41.96 -83.24 -33.79
N ARG A 2 41.83 -83.35 -35.08
CA ARG A 2 40.89 -82.68 -35.98
C ARG A 2 39.46 -82.94 -35.55
N PHE A 3 38.54 -81.91 -35.68
CA PHE A 3 37.35 -82.10 -36.50
C PHE A 3 36.83 -80.75 -36.93
N VAL A 4 36.72 -80.60 -38.21
CA VAL A 4 36.10 -79.60 -39.04
C VAL A 4 34.61 -79.93 -39.11
N GLN A 5 33.74 -78.99 -39.03
CA GLN A 5 32.46 -79.05 -39.73
C GLN A 5 31.91 -77.72 -40.15
N LEU A 6 31.51 -77.76 -41.36
CA LEU A 6 31.00 -76.74 -42.29
C LEU A 6 29.57 -76.22 -41.96
N SER A 7 29.43 -75.01 -42.35
CA SER A 7 28.32 -74.41 -43.17
C SER A 7 26.88 -74.58 -42.78
N SER A 8 26.23 -73.46 -42.61
CA SER A 8 25.01 -73.13 -43.44
C SER A 8 24.64 -71.66 -43.33
N ILE A 9 24.65 -71.01 -44.47
CA ILE A 9 24.23 -69.63 -44.71
C ILE A 9 22.72 -69.66 -44.85
N PHE A 10 22.01 -68.88 -43.95
CA PHE A 10 20.64 -68.49 -44.21
C PHE A 10 20.60 -67.01 -44.24
N SER A 11 20.41 -66.47 -45.45
CA SER A 11 20.10 -65.03 -45.64
C SER A 11 18.65 -64.83 -45.29
N ALA A 12 18.40 -64.03 -44.23
CA ALA A 12 17.09 -63.50 -43.92
C ALA A 12 17.10 -62.00 -44.19
N THR A 13 16.42 -61.59 -45.24
CA THR A 13 16.14 -60.24 -45.64
C THR A 13 15.16 -59.63 -44.62
N LEU A 14 15.65 -58.76 -43.72
CA LEU A 14 14.80 -57.95 -42.88
C LEU A 14 14.39 -56.68 -43.64
N MET A 15 13.10 -56.56 -43.98
CA MET A 15 12.49 -55.31 -44.38
C MET A 15 12.43 -54.38 -43.16
N ALA A 16 13.17 -53.30 -43.17
CA ALA A 16 13.09 -52.25 -42.20
C ALA A 16 11.89 -51.32 -42.55
N GLY A 17 10.80 -51.50 -41.80
CA GLY A 17 9.67 -50.59 -41.81
C GLY A 17 10.01 -49.35 -40.98
N ALA A 18 10.24 -48.19 -41.63
CA ALA A 18 10.40 -46.92 -40.97
C ALA A 18 9.06 -46.44 -40.38
N LEU A 19 8.85 -46.61 -39.09
CA LEU A 19 7.77 -45.91 -38.38
C LEU A 19 8.18 -44.44 -38.22
N LEU A 20 7.51 -43.55 -38.99
CA LEU A 20 7.55 -42.14 -38.81
C LEU A 20 6.76 -41.81 -37.52
N ALA A 21 7.47 -41.61 -36.40
CA ALA A 21 6.90 -41.09 -35.16
C ALA A 21 6.65 -39.57 -35.37
N LEU A 22 5.39 -39.17 -35.56
CA LEU A 22 4.98 -37.78 -35.51
C LEU A 22 5.12 -37.30 -34.07
N PRO A 23 5.79 -36.14 -33.79
CA PRO A 23 5.82 -35.56 -32.46
C PRO A 23 4.42 -35.15 -32.08
N ALA A 24 3.86 -35.71 -31.02
CA ALA A 24 2.63 -35.24 -30.41
C ALA A 24 2.91 -33.89 -29.78
N VAL A 25 2.43 -32.79 -30.41
CA VAL A 25 2.40 -31.46 -29.83
C VAL A 25 1.32 -31.47 -28.75
N ALA A 26 1.71 -31.68 -27.50
CA ALA A 26 0.82 -31.46 -26.36
C ALA A 26 0.49 -29.97 -26.31
N PRO A 27 -0.79 -29.60 -26.21
CA PRO A 27 -1.13 -28.19 -25.97
C PRO A 27 -0.56 -27.79 -24.61
N SER A 28 0.42 -26.87 -24.60
CA SER A 28 0.87 -26.21 -23.38
C SER A 28 -0.28 -25.35 -22.87
N VAL A 29 -1.04 -25.85 -21.90
CA VAL A 29 -1.97 -25.04 -21.12
C VAL A 29 -1.08 -24.09 -20.28
N ALA A 30 -0.87 -22.87 -20.79
CA ALA A 30 -0.28 -21.84 -19.97
C ALA A 30 -1.14 -21.67 -18.72
N PRO A 31 -0.56 -21.62 -17.50
CA PRO A 31 -1.34 -21.34 -16.33
C PRO A 31 -2.01 -19.97 -16.55
N VAL A 32 -3.36 -19.93 -16.51
CA VAL A 32 -4.09 -18.67 -16.43
C VAL A 32 -3.64 -18.06 -15.10
N ALA A 33 -2.75 -17.08 -15.16
CA ALA A 33 -2.48 -16.22 -14.02
C ALA A 33 -3.85 -15.65 -13.64
N SER A 34 -4.36 -16.01 -12.46
CA SER A 34 -5.52 -15.32 -11.90
C SER A 34 -5.12 -13.86 -11.82
N ALA A 35 -5.68 -13.04 -12.71
CA ALA A 35 -5.51 -11.61 -12.62
C ALA A 35 -6.06 -11.20 -11.24
N TYR A 36 -5.19 -10.76 -10.34
CA TYR A 36 -5.62 -10.15 -9.10
C TYR A 36 -6.51 -8.98 -9.48
N ASP A 37 -7.73 -8.93 -8.94
CA ASP A 37 -8.64 -7.79 -9.14
C ASP A 37 -8.12 -6.62 -8.29
N CYS A 38 -7.05 -5.98 -8.78
CA CYS A 38 -6.41 -4.85 -8.11
C CYS A 38 -7.36 -3.65 -8.07
N PRO A 39 -7.44 -2.94 -6.94
CA PRO A 39 -8.17 -1.67 -6.89
C PRO A 39 -7.40 -0.60 -7.68
N ASP A 40 -8.12 0.44 -8.14
CA ASP A 40 -7.46 1.61 -8.71
C ASP A 40 -6.70 2.40 -7.65
N VAL A 41 -7.24 2.41 -6.42
CA VAL A 41 -6.68 3.13 -5.26
C VAL A 41 -6.77 2.25 -4.03
N GLU A 42 -5.71 2.21 -3.22
CA GLU A 42 -5.75 1.63 -1.88
C GLU A 42 -5.39 2.68 -0.84
N VAL A 43 -6.26 2.87 0.15
CA VAL A 43 -5.99 3.72 1.31
C VAL A 43 -5.47 2.87 2.46
N ILE A 44 -4.20 3.06 2.80
CA ILE A 44 -3.52 2.43 3.95
C ILE A 44 -3.64 3.41 5.12
N PHE A 45 -4.47 3.08 6.12
CA PHE A 45 -4.80 4.02 7.19
C PHE A 45 -4.50 3.49 8.59
N ALA A 46 -3.75 4.28 9.37
CA ALA A 46 -3.45 4.02 10.77
C ALA A 46 -4.47 4.71 11.68
N ARG A 47 -5.23 3.92 12.46
CA ARG A 47 -6.27 4.38 13.36
C ARG A 47 -5.71 5.12 14.58
N GLY A 48 -6.57 5.84 15.29
CA GLY A 48 -6.21 6.50 16.55
C GLY A 48 -6.09 5.56 17.74
N THR A 49 -5.63 6.09 18.87
CA THR A 49 -5.43 5.38 20.14
C THR A 49 -6.71 4.68 20.60
N SER A 50 -6.59 3.42 20.97
CA SER A 50 -7.68 2.58 21.51
C SER A 50 -8.86 2.34 20.57
N GLU A 51 -8.80 2.76 19.31
CA GLU A 51 -9.81 2.39 18.33
C GLU A 51 -9.74 0.89 17.99
N PRO A 52 -10.86 0.24 17.68
CA PRO A 52 -10.89 -1.14 17.22
C PRO A 52 -10.03 -1.35 15.96
N ARG A 53 -9.57 -2.59 15.71
CA ARG A 53 -8.83 -2.95 14.50
C ARG A 53 -9.57 -2.50 13.23
N GLY A 54 -8.83 -2.08 12.22
CA GLY A 54 -9.32 -1.51 10.97
C GLY A 54 -8.83 -0.07 10.80
N VAL A 55 -9.53 0.71 9.97
CA VAL A 55 -9.13 2.09 9.62
C VAL A 55 -9.58 3.14 10.66
N GLY A 56 -10.31 2.74 11.70
CA GLY A 56 -10.84 3.65 12.69
C GLY A 56 -11.97 4.55 12.18
N ARG A 57 -12.50 5.43 13.04
CA ARG A 57 -13.66 6.26 12.75
C ARG A 57 -13.34 7.37 11.74
N VAL A 58 -12.24 8.07 11.96
CA VAL A 58 -11.82 9.17 11.07
C VAL A 58 -11.39 8.62 9.70
N GLY A 59 -10.64 7.50 9.68
CA GLY A 59 -10.26 6.82 8.44
C GLY A 59 -11.48 6.34 7.64
N ARG A 60 -12.49 5.79 8.30
CA ARG A 60 -13.75 5.38 7.65
C ARG A 60 -14.43 6.56 6.99
N ALA A 61 -14.64 7.66 7.71
CA ALA A 61 -15.29 8.84 7.18
C ALA A 61 -14.52 9.48 6.00
N PHE A 62 -13.19 9.49 6.09
CA PHE A 62 -12.32 9.95 5.00
C PHE A 62 -12.47 9.08 3.75
N ILE A 63 -12.37 7.75 3.89
CA ILE A 63 -12.46 6.80 2.78
C ILE A 63 -13.84 6.84 2.12
N ASP A 64 -14.90 6.90 2.91
CA ASP A 64 -16.26 7.00 2.39
C ASP A 64 -16.49 8.32 1.63
N SER A 65 -15.91 9.43 2.12
CA SER A 65 -15.92 10.70 1.41
C SER A 65 -15.10 10.64 0.10
N LEU A 66 -13.95 9.95 0.10
CA LEU A 66 -13.13 9.77 -1.10
C LEU A 66 -13.87 8.96 -2.16
N ARG A 67 -14.54 7.86 -1.77
CA ARG A 67 -15.38 7.04 -2.67
C ARG A 67 -16.48 7.84 -3.37
N GLN A 68 -17.00 8.87 -2.70
CA GLN A 68 -18.00 9.78 -3.29
C GLN A 68 -17.41 10.81 -4.25
N GLN A 69 -16.11 11.07 -4.19
CA GLN A 69 -15.43 12.13 -4.94
C GLN A 69 -14.57 11.61 -6.11
N THR A 70 -14.51 10.31 -6.30
CA THR A 70 -13.81 9.68 -7.43
C THR A 70 -14.64 8.53 -8.00
N SER A 71 -14.49 8.27 -9.31
CA SER A 71 -15.04 7.08 -9.97
C SER A 71 -14.13 5.86 -9.85
N LYS A 72 -12.93 6.02 -9.29
CA LYS A 72 -11.96 4.94 -9.11
C LYS A 72 -12.46 3.94 -8.05
N LYS A 73 -12.12 2.65 -8.23
CA LYS A 73 -12.35 1.60 -7.22
C LYS A 73 -11.40 1.82 -6.05
N VAL A 74 -11.93 2.29 -4.92
CA VAL A 74 -11.15 2.57 -3.71
C VAL A 74 -11.29 1.41 -2.72
N ASP A 75 -10.18 0.75 -2.43
CA ASP A 75 -10.05 -0.24 -1.38
C ASP A 75 -9.36 0.34 -0.14
N GLU A 76 -9.36 -0.39 0.96
CA GLU A 76 -8.82 0.07 2.24
C GLU A 76 -8.01 -1.01 2.96
N TYR A 77 -6.95 -0.57 3.62
CA TYR A 77 -6.14 -1.38 4.51
C TYR A 77 -5.98 -0.69 5.86
N GLY A 78 -6.47 -1.32 6.93
CA GLY A 78 -6.26 -0.84 8.29
C GLY A 78 -4.94 -1.36 8.84
N VAL A 79 -4.00 -0.45 9.15
CA VAL A 79 -2.67 -0.78 9.68
C VAL A 79 -2.77 -1.65 10.92
N ASP A 80 -2.07 -2.79 10.91
CA ASP A 80 -2.07 -3.73 12.04
C ASP A 80 -0.99 -3.35 13.04
N TYR A 81 -1.39 -2.64 14.07
CA TYR A 81 -0.55 -2.25 15.19
C TYR A 81 -1.37 -2.15 16.49
N PRO A 82 -0.74 -2.14 17.66
CA PRO A 82 -1.46 -2.18 18.95
C PRO A 82 -2.40 -1.00 19.18
N ALA A 83 -2.07 0.21 18.71
CA ALA A 83 -2.78 1.46 18.97
C ALA A 83 -3.06 1.68 20.48
N GLY A 84 -2.11 1.27 21.32
CA GLY A 84 -2.25 1.29 22.77
C GLY A 84 -2.02 2.68 23.38
N ARG A 85 -2.57 2.91 24.58
CA ARG A 85 -2.46 4.20 25.30
C ARG A 85 -1.03 4.63 25.63
N LEU A 86 -0.09 3.68 25.76
CA LEU A 86 1.31 3.98 26.00
C LEU A 86 2.07 4.41 24.75
N GLN A 87 1.42 4.37 23.58
CA GLN A 87 1.93 4.83 22.28
C GLN A 87 3.27 4.18 21.85
N LEU A 88 3.57 2.98 22.33
CA LEU A 88 4.82 2.26 22.04
C LEU A 88 4.80 1.50 20.69
N GLY A 89 3.65 1.42 20.04
CA GLY A 89 3.46 0.62 18.82
C GLY A 89 3.73 1.36 17.51
N GLY A 90 4.27 2.58 17.54
CA GLY A 90 4.49 3.39 16.33
C GLY A 90 5.40 2.71 15.31
N GLY A 91 6.51 2.12 15.76
CA GLY A 91 7.44 1.37 14.91
C GLY A 91 6.83 0.12 14.29
N ASP A 92 5.99 -0.61 15.03
CA ASP A 92 5.27 -1.78 14.50
C ASP A 92 4.29 -1.35 13.41
N GLY A 93 3.56 -0.25 13.63
CA GLY A 93 2.67 0.34 12.64
C GLY A 93 3.40 0.77 11.37
N ALA A 94 4.54 1.45 11.52
CA ALA A 94 5.35 1.87 10.38
C ALA A 94 5.87 0.67 9.56
N ASN A 95 6.31 -0.39 10.23
CA ASN A 95 6.75 -1.62 9.57
C ASN A 95 5.60 -2.31 8.82
N ASP A 96 4.39 -2.30 9.37
CA ASP A 96 3.22 -2.87 8.71
C ASP A 96 2.82 -2.05 7.47
N VAL A 97 2.82 -0.71 7.55
CA VAL A 97 2.62 0.17 6.37
C VAL A 97 3.64 -0.15 5.28
N ILE A 98 4.93 -0.21 5.61
CA ILE A 98 6.01 -0.49 4.65
C ILE A 98 5.81 -1.88 4.01
N LYS A 99 5.46 -2.88 4.81
CA LYS A 99 5.16 -4.22 4.31
C LYS A 99 3.97 -4.21 3.35
N ARG A 100 2.91 -3.46 3.67
CA ARG A 100 1.72 -3.35 2.80
C ARG A 100 2.05 -2.65 1.49
N VAL A 101 2.78 -1.54 1.52
CA VAL A 101 3.23 -0.83 0.32
C VAL A 101 4.06 -1.75 -0.58
N LYS A 102 5.03 -2.49 -0.02
CA LYS A 102 5.81 -3.47 -0.79
C LYS A 102 4.93 -4.53 -1.44
N ALA A 103 4.00 -5.10 -0.68
CA ALA A 103 3.11 -6.12 -1.21
C ALA A 103 2.20 -5.58 -2.34
N ALA A 104 1.73 -4.33 -2.21
CA ALA A 104 0.97 -3.67 -3.27
C ALA A 104 1.83 -3.42 -4.52
N ALA A 105 3.10 -2.98 -4.34
CA ALA A 105 4.05 -2.81 -5.43
C ALA A 105 4.28 -4.10 -6.23
N ASP A 106 4.41 -5.22 -5.54
CA ASP A 106 4.71 -6.51 -6.15
C ASP A 106 3.48 -7.11 -6.87
N VAL A 107 2.29 -6.94 -6.31
CA VAL A 107 1.06 -7.63 -6.78
C VAL A 107 0.19 -6.73 -7.64
N CYS A 108 0.11 -5.45 -7.30
CA CYS A 108 -0.76 -4.44 -7.92
C CYS A 108 0.03 -3.16 -8.27
N PRO A 109 1.03 -3.23 -9.17
CA PRO A 109 1.96 -2.12 -9.42
C PRO A 109 1.31 -0.85 -9.98
N ASN A 110 0.09 -0.94 -10.48
CA ASN A 110 -0.67 0.18 -11.03
C ASN A 110 -1.71 0.76 -10.05
N THR A 111 -1.78 0.24 -8.82
CA THR A 111 -2.66 0.78 -7.77
C THR A 111 -2.04 2.04 -7.18
N ASP A 112 -2.77 3.15 -7.21
CA ASP A 112 -2.41 4.38 -6.53
C ASP A 112 -2.53 4.20 -5.02
N LEU A 113 -1.46 4.39 -4.25
CA LEU A 113 -1.49 4.25 -2.80
C LEU A 113 -1.70 5.60 -2.12
N VAL A 114 -2.55 5.62 -1.11
CA VAL A 114 -2.80 6.76 -0.24
C VAL A 114 -2.47 6.36 1.19
N LEU A 115 -1.55 7.07 1.84
CA LEU A 115 -1.25 6.86 3.25
C LEU A 115 -2.09 7.81 4.10
N GLY A 116 -2.61 7.34 5.22
CA GLY A 116 -3.35 8.18 6.13
C GLY A 116 -3.24 7.76 7.59
N GLY A 117 -3.49 8.71 8.49
CA GLY A 117 -3.47 8.43 9.92
C GLY A 117 -4.18 9.48 10.75
N TYR A 118 -4.72 9.04 11.90
CA TYR A 118 -5.37 9.91 12.86
C TYR A 118 -4.70 9.80 14.24
N SER A 119 -4.38 10.94 14.87
CA SER A 119 -3.82 10.98 16.23
C SER A 119 -2.55 10.14 16.33
N GLN A 120 -2.49 9.12 17.18
CA GLN A 120 -1.38 8.16 17.23
C GLN A 120 -1.09 7.52 15.85
N GLY A 121 -2.11 7.30 15.03
CA GLY A 121 -1.93 6.81 13.68
C GLY A 121 -1.25 7.82 12.75
N ALA A 122 -1.44 9.13 12.97
CA ALA A 122 -0.68 10.15 12.26
C ALA A 122 0.82 10.04 12.58
N SER A 123 1.18 9.80 13.85
CA SER A 123 2.59 9.55 14.23
C SER A 123 3.17 8.28 13.58
N VAL A 124 2.36 7.26 13.30
CA VAL A 124 2.80 6.11 12.49
C VAL A 124 3.19 6.56 11.08
N ILE A 125 2.38 7.43 10.47
CA ILE A 125 2.66 7.97 9.13
C ILE A 125 3.85 8.92 9.15
N ASP A 126 4.07 9.69 10.23
CA ASP A 126 5.28 10.50 10.40
C ASP A 126 6.55 9.64 10.32
N ILE A 127 6.56 8.49 11.01
CA ILE A 127 7.68 7.54 10.95
C ILE A 127 7.93 7.09 9.52
N VAL A 128 6.87 6.67 8.82
CA VAL A 128 6.93 6.17 7.43
C VAL A 128 7.47 7.23 6.47
N THR A 129 7.08 8.48 6.67
CA THR A 129 7.45 9.62 5.81
C THR A 129 8.75 10.32 6.20
N GLY A 130 9.40 9.87 7.28
CA GLY A 130 10.64 10.46 7.81
C GLY A 130 10.44 11.81 8.50
N THR A 131 9.20 12.11 8.91
CA THR A 131 8.86 13.31 9.67
C THR A 131 9.24 13.14 11.13
N GLN A 132 9.80 14.18 11.73
CA GLN A 132 10.21 14.16 13.14
C GLN A 132 9.04 14.57 14.04
N VAL A 133 8.84 13.82 15.11
CA VAL A 133 7.94 14.20 16.20
C VAL A 133 8.79 14.55 17.41
N GLY A 134 8.76 15.81 17.84
CA GLY A 134 9.61 16.29 18.94
C GLY A 134 11.10 16.18 18.65
N GLY A 135 11.53 16.31 17.38
CA GLY A 135 12.93 16.23 16.98
C GLY A 135 13.48 14.79 16.91
N ILE A 136 12.63 13.77 17.06
CA ILE A 136 13.04 12.36 17.09
C ILE A 136 12.40 11.64 15.91
N THR A 137 13.22 10.88 15.18
CA THR A 137 12.76 9.87 14.21
C THR A 137 12.78 8.48 14.85
N TRP A 138 11.73 7.71 14.63
CA TRP A 138 11.57 6.36 15.18
C TRP A 138 11.38 5.37 14.04
N GLY A 139 11.81 4.15 14.24
CA GLY A 139 11.47 3.06 13.33
C GLY A 139 12.00 3.24 11.90
N ASN A 140 11.40 2.52 10.97
CA ASN A 140 11.82 2.48 9.58
C ASN A 140 10.96 3.41 8.71
N GLN A 141 11.62 4.12 7.81
CA GLN A 141 10.98 4.94 6.78
C GLN A 141 10.68 4.11 5.53
N LEU A 142 9.70 4.55 4.73
CA LEU A 142 9.44 3.95 3.43
C LEU A 142 10.64 4.18 2.50
N PRO A 143 11.18 3.12 1.86
CA PRO A 143 12.23 3.25 0.86
C PRO A 143 11.84 4.21 -0.28
N ALA A 144 12.80 5.00 -0.74
CA ALA A 144 12.56 6.05 -1.72
C ALA A 144 12.05 5.53 -3.08
N ASP A 145 12.46 4.34 -3.48
CA ASP A 145 12.02 3.65 -4.69
C ASP A 145 10.54 3.25 -4.67
N LEU A 146 9.92 3.20 -3.49
CA LEU A 146 8.49 2.93 -3.32
C LEU A 146 7.66 4.20 -3.13
N ALA A 147 8.32 5.36 -2.97
CA ALA A 147 7.61 6.60 -2.70
C ALA A 147 6.71 7.07 -3.85
N ASP A 148 7.06 6.73 -5.09
CA ASP A 148 6.30 7.16 -6.28
C ASP A 148 4.92 6.49 -6.40
N GLN A 149 4.73 5.31 -5.82
CA GLN A 149 3.42 4.66 -5.74
C GLN A 149 2.46 5.35 -4.76
N VAL A 150 2.99 6.10 -3.80
CA VAL A 150 2.19 6.88 -2.86
C VAL A 150 1.84 8.21 -3.52
N VAL A 151 0.60 8.36 -3.95
CA VAL A 151 0.12 9.56 -4.66
C VAL A 151 -0.31 10.68 -3.71
N ALA A 152 -0.71 10.34 -2.49
CA ALA A 152 -1.10 11.30 -1.46
C ALA A 152 -0.87 10.77 -0.04
N VAL A 153 -0.70 11.72 0.90
CA VAL A 153 -0.68 11.47 2.34
C VAL A 153 -1.69 12.40 3.00
N ALA A 154 -2.52 11.87 3.93
CA ALA A 154 -3.51 12.65 4.66
C ALA A 154 -3.46 12.33 6.16
N THR A 155 -3.10 13.30 7.00
CA THR A 155 -3.07 13.13 8.45
C THR A 155 -4.11 14.02 9.14
N PHE A 156 -4.57 13.55 10.30
CA PHE A 156 -5.59 14.21 11.10
C PHE A 156 -5.13 14.23 12.56
N GLY A 157 -5.10 15.42 13.18
CA GLY A 157 -4.67 15.58 14.57
C GLY A 157 -3.27 15.09 14.81
N ASN A 158 -2.33 15.49 13.95
CA ASN A 158 -0.97 15.02 13.96
C ASN A 158 -0.16 15.69 15.09
N PRO A 159 0.44 14.93 16.04
CA PRO A 159 1.31 15.49 17.07
C PRO A 159 2.53 16.24 16.52
N ALA A 160 3.02 15.91 15.33
CA ALA A 160 4.15 16.57 14.70
C ALA A 160 3.86 18.05 14.43
N ASP A 161 2.62 18.44 14.16
CA ASP A 161 2.21 19.83 13.88
C ASP A 161 2.62 20.80 15.00
N ARG A 162 2.60 20.32 16.27
CA ARG A 162 3.04 21.09 17.44
C ARG A 162 4.53 20.98 17.76
N THR A 163 5.18 19.92 17.31
CA THR A 163 6.48 19.53 17.85
C THR A 163 7.63 19.56 16.86
N GLY A 164 7.37 19.97 15.62
CA GLY A 164 8.42 20.02 14.59
C GLY A 164 7.90 20.49 13.25
N GLY A 165 6.60 20.44 13.06
CA GLY A 165 5.89 20.82 11.83
C GLY A 165 5.30 19.62 11.10
N PRO A 166 4.36 19.87 10.20
CA PRO A 166 3.64 18.85 9.45
C PRO A 166 4.51 18.12 8.43
N ILE A 167 4.02 16.97 7.95
CA ILE A 167 4.65 16.18 6.87
C ILE A 167 4.90 17.05 5.63
N SER A 168 3.93 17.91 5.30
CA SER A 168 3.99 18.84 4.15
C SER A 168 5.19 19.80 4.18
N GLN A 169 5.76 20.04 5.34
CA GLN A 169 6.94 20.92 5.52
C GLN A 169 8.23 20.15 5.74
N GLN A 170 8.18 18.97 6.36
CA GLN A 170 9.36 18.24 6.78
C GLN A 170 9.82 17.17 5.77
N SER A 171 8.88 16.46 5.13
CA SER A 171 9.23 15.31 4.32
C SER A 171 9.65 15.71 2.91
N VAL A 172 10.88 15.37 2.51
CA VAL A 172 11.41 15.62 1.16
C VAL A 172 10.64 14.83 0.09
N LEU A 173 10.28 13.57 0.40
CA LEU A 173 9.63 12.66 -0.55
C LEU A 173 8.11 12.83 -0.60
N PHE A 174 7.50 13.21 0.54
CA PHE A 174 6.05 13.21 0.67
C PHE A 174 5.44 14.61 0.87
N GLY A 175 6.22 15.62 1.20
CA GLY A 175 5.70 16.94 1.54
C GLY A 175 4.81 17.55 0.46
N SER A 176 5.20 17.49 -0.80
CA SER A 176 4.43 18.05 -1.92
C SER A 176 3.11 17.31 -2.21
N LYS A 177 2.90 16.15 -1.61
CA LYS A 177 1.72 15.28 -1.76
C LYS A 177 1.02 14.98 -0.44
N ALA A 178 1.34 15.75 0.61
CA ALA A 178 0.73 15.64 1.93
C ALA A 178 -0.27 16.76 2.21
N ILE A 179 -1.31 16.40 2.95
CA ILE A 179 -2.22 17.33 3.62
C ILE A 179 -2.29 16.96 5.10
N ASP A 180 -1.96 17.91 5.95
CA ASP A 180 -1.99 17.76 7.40
C ASP A 180 -3.16 18.59 7.93
N LEU A 181 -4.14 17.94 8.54
CA LEU A 181 -5.38 18.57 9.00
C LEU A 181 -5.43 18.56 10.52
N CYS A 182 -5.35 19.75 11.08
CA CYS A 182 -5.51 20.02 12.50
C CYS A 182 -6.78 20.83 12.74
N ASN A 183 -7.68 20.32 13.59
CA ASN A 183 -8.81 21.13 14.06
C ASN A 183 -8.28 22.23 14.98
N PRO A 184 -8.67 23.51 14.81
CA PRO A 184 -8.14 24.61 15.58
C PRO A 184 -8.25 24.52 17.11
N GLY A 185 -9.20 23.72 17.62
CA GLY A 185 -9.35 23.46 19.06
C GLY A 185 -8.69 22.14 19.54
N ASP A 186 -8.03 21.38 18.66
CA ASP A 186 -7.44 20.10 19.01
C ASP A 186 -6.13 20.26 19.81
N PRO A 187 -6.08 19.82 21.10
CA PRO A 187 -4.88 19.96 21.93
C PRO A 187 -3.69 19.11 21.47
N ILE A 188 -3.89 18.17 20.58
CA ILE A 188 -2.83 17.29 20.08
C ILE A 188 -1.98 17.97 19.01
N CYS A 189 -2.60 18.68 18.09
CA CYS A 189 -1.93 19.29 16.95
C CYS A 189 -1.91 20.82 16.98
N HIS A 190 -2.71 21.47 17.85
CA HIS A 190 -2.81 22.91 17.94
C HIS A 190 -2.34 23.42 19.31
N GLU A 191 -1.55 24.50 19.32
CA GLU A 191 -1.16 25.22 20.54
C GLU A 191 -2.07 26.43 20.75
N GLY A 192 -2.49 26.67 21.97
CA GLY A 192 -3.21 27.88 22.32
C GLY A 192 -4.27 27.67 23.39
N PRO A 193 -4.85 28.77 23.87
CA PRO A 193 -5.96 28.71 24.81
C PRO A 193 -7.25 28.27 24.12
N GLY A 194 -8.15 27.63 24.86
CA GLY A 194 -9.46 27.21 24.36
C GLY A 194 -9.47 25.85 23.67
N ASN A 195 -8.37 25.09 23.72
CA ASN A 195 -8.33 23.72 23.23
C ASN A 195 -9.18 22.81 24.11
N GLU A 196 -10.01 21.96 23.48
CA GLU A 196 -10.84 20.99 24.16
C GLU A 196 -10.63 19.59 23.57
N TRP A 197 -10.70 18.57 24.43
CA TRP A 197 -10.52 17.18 23.98
C TRP A 197 -11.58 16.73 22.99
N SER A 198 -12.79 17.28 23.06
CA SER A 198 -13.86 17.08 22.08
C SER A 198 -13.46 17.50 20.66
N ASP A 199 -12.65 18.55 20.52
CA ASP A 199 -12.16 18.98 19.21
C ASP A 199 -11.21 17.96 18.58
N HIS A 200 -10.46 17.23 19.41
CA HIS A 200 -9.66 16.09 18.96
C HIS A 200 -10.55 14.90 18.58
N THR A 201 -11.53 14.56 19.40
CA THR A 201 -12.32 13.34 19.20
C THR A 201 -13.41 13.52 18.15
N ASP A 202 -14.06 14.69 18.04
CA ASP A 202 -15.26 14.88 17.24
C ASP A 202 -15.11 15.91 16.11
N GLY A 203 -14.04 16.73 16.13
CA GLY A 203 -13.86 17.86 15.25
C GLY A 203 -13.45 17.55 13.79
N TYR A 204 -13.20 16.30 13.46
CA TYR A 204 -12.68 15.93 12.12
C TYR A 204 -13.77 15.55 11.12
N ILE A 205 -14.91 15.05 11.59
CA ILE A 205 -15.99 14.51 10.75
C ILE A 205 -17.19 15.46 10.77
N PRO A 206 -17.75 15.80 9.60
CA PRO A 206 -17.36 15.42 8.24
C PRO A 206 -16.41 16.40 7.54
N ALA A 207 -16.23 17.62 8.08
CA ALA A 207 -15.63 18.72 7.34
C ALA A 207 -14.18 18.44 6.90
N LEU A 208 -13.30 18.08 7.85
CA LEU A 208 -11.89 17.84 7.57
C LEU A 208 -11.65 16.52 6.80
N THR A 209 -12.46 15.50 7.05
CA THR A 209 -12.40 14.27 6.26
C THR A 209 -12.82 14.49 4.80
N SER A 210 -13.80 15.35 4.54
CA SER A 210 -14.18 15.74 3.18
C SER A 210 -13.12 16.62 2.51
N GLN A 211 -12.46 17.49 3.26
CA GLN A 211 -11.35 18.31 2.75
C GLN A 211 -10.17 17.42 2.33
N ALA A 212 -9.78 16.44 3.14
CA ALA A 212 -8.76 15.46 2.79
C ALA A 212 -9.14 14.67 1.53
N ALA A 213 -10.39 14.22 1.45
CA ALA A 213 -10.88 13.48 0.29
C ALA A 213 -10.83 14.31 -1.01
N ASN A 214 -11.18 15.59 -0.94
CA ASN A 214 -11.05 16.53 -2.07
C ASN A 214 -9.59 16.66 -2.54
N PHE A 215 -8.66 16.81 -1.60
CA PHE A 215 -7.23 16.88 -1.89
C PHE A 215 -6.75 15.61 -2.59
N VAL A 216 -7.05 14.44 -2.03
CA VAL A 216 -6.65 13.15 -2.59
C VAL A 216 -7.28 12.93 -3.97
N ALA A 217 -8.58 13.20 -4.14
CA ALA A 217 -9.24 13.09 -5.44
C ALA A 217 -8.60 14.03 -6.49
N GLY A 218 -8.14 15.21 -6.08
CA GLY A 218 -7.35 16.12 -6.92
C GLY A 218 -6.04 15.49 -7.38
N ARG A 219 -5.31 14.84 -6.48
CA ARG A 219 -4.05 14.14 -6.75
C ARG A 219 -4.25 12.96 -7.71
N LEU A 220 -5.29 12.15 -7.48
CA LEU A 220 -5.65 11.01 -8.34
C LEU A 220 -5.98 11.41 -9.77
N ARG A 221 -6.59 12.59 -9.97
CA ARG A 221 -6.84 13.15 -11.32
C ARG A 221 -5.56 13.61 -12.00
N ALA A 222 -4.63 14.17 -11.24
CA ALA A 222 -3.34 14.65 -11.75
C ALA A 222 -2.38 13.52 -12.13
N ALA A 223 -2.49 12.35 -11.47
CA ALA A 223 -1.68 11.17 -11.79
C ALA A 223 -2.03 10.55 -13.15
N GLY A 224 -3.19 10.86 -13.71
CA GLY A 224 -3.64 10.34 -15.01
C GLY A 224 -4.04 8.85 -14.96
N PRO A 225 -4.52 8.27 -16.08
CA PRO A 225 -4.67 6.83 -16.19
C PRO A 225 -3.30 6.17 -16.22
N ALA A 226 -3.17 5.02 -15.53
CA ALA A 226 -1.96 4.21 -15.60
C ALA A 226 -1.59 3.93 -17.07
N PRO A 227 -0.28 3.94 -17.45
CA PRO A 227 0.11 3.62 -18.80
C PRO A 227 -0.38 2.21 -19.14
N THR A 228 -1.27 2.09 -20.12
CA THR A 228 -1.66 0.80 -20.69
C THR A 228 -0.42 0.20 -21.32
N LEU A 229 0.12 -0.87 -20.75
CA LEU A 229 1.11 -1.68 -21.43
C LEU A 229 0.46 -2.16 -22.73
N ALA A 230 0.91 -1.63 -23.85
CA ALA A 230 0.52 -2.13 -25.15
C ALA A 230 0.98 -3.59 -25.29
N PRO A 231 0.18 -4.45 -25.92
CA PRO A 231 0.48 -5.87 -26.08
C PRO A 231 1.72 -6.15 -26.91
#